data_e46c698f6f1d6f27f6cd092bb03ecc94
#
_entry.id   e46c698f6f1d6f27f6cd092bb03ecc94
#
_cell.length_a   1.000
_cell.length_b   1.000
_cell.length_c   1.000
_cell.angle_alpha   90.00
_cell.angle_beta   90.00
_cell.angle_gamma   90.00
#
_symmetry.space_group_name_H-M   'P 1'
#
loop_
_entity.id
_entity.type
_entity.pdbx_description
1 polymer ?
#
loop_
_entity_poly.entity_id
_entity_poly.type
_entity_poly.pdbx_seq_one_letter_code
_entity_poly.pdbx_strand_id
1 'polypeptide(L)'
;MLRVTANTQLMREIIDLLSVLAEEAKLVWGEKGLHTIVVDGSHVALLSATIGDECFETYEVEPVEIGIELSKMRDLLSLAGPGDLVEIDYDDAVGAINVRVGDCLLYTS
;
A
#
# COMPACT_ATOMS: atom_id res chain seq x y z
N MET A 1 -8.16 12.80 1.25
CA MET A 1 -8.72 11.70 2.07
C MET A 1 -8.73 10.41 1.27
N LEU A 2 -8.36 9.31 1.90
CA LEU A 2 -8.28 8.02 1.24
C LEU A 2 -8.78 6.94 2.19
N ARG A 3 -9.61 6.05 1.68
CA ARG A 3 -10.03 4.86 2.41
C ARG A 3 -10.14 3.69 1.43
N VAL A 4 -9.30 2.69 1.60
CA VAL A 4 -9.30 1.51 0.76
C VAL A 4 -9.24 0.25 1.61
N THR A 5 -9.87 -0.80 1.12
CA THR A 5 -9.82 -2.12 1.73
C THR A 5 -9.44 -3.12 0.65
N ALA A 6 -8.46 -3.95 0.92
CA ALA A 6 -7.94 -4.90 -0.05
C ALA A 6 -7.69 -6.25 0.59
N ASN A 7 -7.63 -7.28 -0.25
CA ASN A 7 -7.21 -8.61 0.16
C ASN A 7 -5.75 -8.54 0.59
N THR A 8 -5.45 -9.06 1.77
CA THR A 8 -4.10 -9.03 2.32
C THR A 8 -3.09 -9.72 1.42
N GLN A 9 -3.47 -10.83 0.81
CA GLN A 9 -2.59 -11.58 -0.08
C GLN A 9 -2.17 -10.74 -1.28
N LEU A 10 -3.09 -10.00 -1.88
CA LEU A 10 -2.78 -9.10 -2.99
C LEU A 10 -1.76 -8.04 -2.57
N MET A 11 -2.00 -7.41 -1.42
CA MET A 11 -1.09 -6.37 -0.92
C MET A 11 0.28 -6.95 -0.59
N ARG A 12 0.34 -8.14 -0.01
CA ARG A 12 1.61 -8.81 0.30
C ARG A 12 2.41 -9.08 -0.97
N GLU A 13 1.78 -9.58 -2.00
CA GLU A 13 2.45 -9.85 -3.27
C GLU A 13 3.06 -8.59 -3.86
N ILE A 14 2.31 -7.48 -3.82
CA ILE A 14 2.78 -6.21 -4.34
C ILE A 14 3.94 -5.67 -3.51
N ILE A 15 3.80 -5.67 -2.20
CA ILE A 15 4.84 -5.14 -1.31
C ILE A 15 6.10 -6.00 -1.39
N ASP A 16 5.97 -7.32 -1.46
CA ASP A 16 7.12 -8.21 -1.61
C ASP A 16 7.84 -7.93 -2.92
N LEU A 17 7.10 -7.75 -4.00
CA LEU A 17 7.69 -7.46 -5.31
C LEU A 17 8.45 -6.14 -5.30
N LEU A 18 7.87 -5.09 -4.72
CA LEU A 18 8.52 -3.78 -4.65
C LEU A 18 9.75 -3.81 -3.74
N SER A 19 9.71 -4.59 -2.66
CA SER A 19 10.80 -4.64 -1.69
C SER A 19 12.06 -5.33 -2.22
N VAL A 20 11.95 -6.06 -3.32
CA VAL A 20 13.11 -6.63 -4.00
C VAL A 20 14.05 -5.53 -4.54
N LEU A 21 13.48 -4.42 -4.99
CA LEU A 21 14.25 -3.35 -5.62
C LEU A 21 14.52 -2.15 -4.72
N ALA A 22 13.67 -1.91 -3.73
CA ALA A 22 13.74 -0.69 -2.96
C ALA A 22 13.33 -0.91 -1.51
N GLU A 23 13.69 0.00 -0.63
CA GLU A 23 13.28 0.00 0.77
C GLU A 23 12.03 0.85 0.98
N GLU A 24 11.82 1.83 0.11
CA GLU A 24 10.68 2.73 0.16
C GLU A 24 10.03 2.80 -1.20
N ALA A 25 8.73 3.04 -1.20
CA ALA A 25 7.97 3.23 -2.43
C ALA A 25 7.00 4.38 -2.27
N LYS A 26 6.74 5.06 -3.36
CA LYS A 26 5.74 6.09 -3.43
C LYS A 26 4.50 5.50 -4.07
N LEU A 27 3.39 5.52 -3.34
CA LEU A 27 2.11 5.03 -3.81
C LEU A 27 1.28 6.20 -4.30
N VAL A 28 0.93 6.18 -5.58
CA VAL A 28 0.10 7.21 -6.18
C VAL A 28 -1.32 6.66 -6.27
N TRP A 29 -2.21 7.19 -5.43
CA TRP A 29 -3.60 6.78 -5.39
C TRP A 29 -4.40 7.69 -6.30
N GLY A 30 -5.04 7.12 -7.30
CA GLY A 30 -5.86 7.86 -8.25
C GLY A 30 -7.29 7.33 -8.27
N GLU A 31 -8.16 8.00 -9.01
CA GLU A 31 -9.57 7.62 -9.08
C GLU A 31 -9.80 6.21 -9.64
N LYS A 32 -8.89 5.76 -10.49
CA LYS A 32 -9.04 4.47 -11.19
C LYS A 32 -8.17 3.36 -10.60
N GLY A 33 -7.37 3.66 -9.60
CA GLY A 33 -6.52 2.67 -8.98
C GLY A 33 -5.24 3.20 -8.41
N LEU A 34 -4.41 2.29 -7.92
CA LEU A 34 -3.11 2.57 -7.33
C LEU A 34 -2.02 2.36 -8.36
N HIS A 35 -1.09 3.30 -8.43
CA HIS A 35 0.08 3.20 -9.28
C HIS A 35 1.34 3.44 -8.45
N THR A 36 2.38 2.66 -8.69
CA THR A 36 3.66 2.84 -8.02
C THR A 36 4.81 2.54 -8.97
N ILE A 37 5.90 3.28 -8.81
CA ILE A 37 7.13 3.06 -9.56
C ILE A 37 8.27 3.08 -8.56
N VAL A 38 9.14 2.07 -8.61
CA VAL A 38 10.36 2.04 -7.82
C VAL A 38 11.55 1.82 -8.73
N VAL A 39 12.68 2.42 -8.34
CA VAL A 39 13.95 2.28 -9.05
C VAL A 39 14.95 1.75 -8.05
N ASP A 40 15.78 0.78 -8.46
CA ASP A 40 16.79 0.25 -7.57
C ASP A 40 17.87 1.30 -7.25
N GLY A 41 18.69 1.04 -6.23
CA GLY A 41 19.70 1.98 -5.77
C GLY A 41 20.77 2.32 -6.81
N SER A 42 20.96 1.45 -7.81
CA SER A 42 21.92 1.67 -8.88
C SER A 42 21.31 2.35 -10.11
N HIS A 43 19.99 2.56 -10.11
CA HIS A 43 19.23 3.13 -11.22
C HIS A 43 19.29 2.29 -12.51
N VAL A 44 19.56 1.00 -12.38
CA VAL A 44 19.64 0.07 -13.52
C VAL A 44 18.30 -0.60 -13.76
N ALA A 45 17.57 -0.93 -12.69
CA ALA A 45 16.29 -1.61 -12.78
C ALA A 45 15.16 -0.68 -12.33
N LEU A 46 14.04 -0.78 -13.02
CA LEU A 46 12.83 -0.03 -12.71
C LEU A 46 11.65 -0.99 -12.67
N LEU A 47 10.82 -0.87 -11.65
CA LEU A 47 9.60 -1.65 -11.53
C LEU A 47 8.41 -0.71 -11.43
N SER A 48 7.43 -0.94 -12.28
CA SER A 48 6.18 -0.19 -12.28
C SER A 48 5.03 -1.17 -12.04
N ALA A 49 4.13 -0.83 -11.14
CA ALA A 49 2.96 -1.64 -10.85
C ALA A 49 1.72 -0.78 -10.83
N THR A 50 0.64 -1.30 -11.40
CA THR A 50 -0.66 -0.62 -11.43
C THR A 50 -1.73 -1.61 -11.02
N ILE A 51 -2.60 -1.19 -10.09
CA ILE A 51 -3.69 -2.03 -9.59
C ILE A 51 -4.98 -1.24 -9.77
N GLY A 52 -5.89 -1.77 -10.59
CA GLY A 52 -7.18 -1.13 -10.82
C GLY A 52 -8.04 -1.10 -9.56
N ASP A 53 -8.93 -0.13 -9.49
CA ASP A 53 -9.83 0.04 -8.35
C ASP A 53 -10.74 -1.18 -8.16
N GLU A 54 -11.03 -1.92 -9.20
CA GLU A 54 -11.83 -3.15 -9.14
C GLU A 54 -11.16 -4.27 -8.36
N CYS A 55 -9.86 -4.18 -8.12
CA CYS A 55 -9.13 -5.17 -7.32
C CYS A 55 -9.27 -4.94 -5.82
N PHE A 56 -9.87 -3.83 -5.41
CA PHE A 56 -10.09 -3.49 -4.01
C PHE A 56 -11.53 -3.80 -3.61
N GLU A 57 -11.70 -4.20 -2.35
CA GLU A 57 -13.05 -4.43 -1.79
C GLU A 57 -13.79 -3.10 -1.62
N THR A 58 -13.07 -2.08 -1.16
CA THR A 58 -13.59 -0.72 -1.01
C THR A 58 -12.54 0.24 -1.56
N TYR A 59 -12.97 1.22 -2.32
CA TYR A 59 -12.05 2.18 -2.90
C TYR A 59 -12.69 3.57 -2.90
N GLU A 60 -12.38 4.36 -1.89
CA GLU A 60 -12.83 5.74 -1.77
C GLU A 60 -11.59 6.62 -1.69
N VAL A 61 -11.24 7.26 -2.80
CA VAL A 61 -9.94 7.92 -2.93
C VAL A 61 -10.09 9.28 -3.58
N GLU A 62 -9.55 10.31 -2.92
CA GLU A 62 -9.19 11.56 -3.58
C GLU A 62 -7.72 11.41 -3.99
N PRO A 63 -7.33 11.84 -5.18
CA PRO A 63 -5.96 11.64 -5.65
C PRO A 63 -4.92 12.13 -4.65
N VAL A 64 -4.01 11.25 -4.26
CA VAL A 64 -2.98 11.54 -3.26
C VAL A 64 -1.76 10.67 -3.50
N GLU A 65 -0.59 11.17 -3.11
CA GLU A 65 0.67 10.47 -3.24
C GLU A 65 1.25 10.28 -1.85
N ILE A 66 1.53 9.03 -1.47
CA ILE A 66 1.98 8.68 -0.13
C ILE A 66 3.24 7.83 -0.22
N GLY A 67 4.30 8.23 0.47
CA GLY A 67 5.51 7.42 0.60
C GLY A 67 5.39 6.43 1.75
N ILE A 68 5.82 5.20 1.56
CA ILE A 68 5.81 4.17 2.59
C ILE A 68 7.15 3.46 2.69
N GLU A 69 7.46 2.96 3.90
CA GLU A 69 8.57 2.05 4.12
C GLU A 69 8.08 0.63 3.88
N LEU A 70 8.66 -0.03 2.89
CA LEU A 70 8.19 -1.36 2.45
C LEU A 70 8.42 -2.43 3.52
N SER A 71 9.52 -2.35 4.27
CA SER A 71 9.81 -3.33 5.32
C SER A 71 8.76 -3.30 6.43
N LYS A 72 8.34 -2.10 6.85
CA LYS A 72 7.30 -1.95 7.87
C LYS A 72 5.97 -2.50 7.38
N MET A 73 5.59 -2.16 6.15
CA MET A 73 4.34 -2.64 5.59
C MET A 73 4.36 -4.16 5.45
N ARG A 74 5.48 -4.74 5.02
CA ARG A 74 5.64 -6.18 4.89
C ARG A 74 5.49 -6.89 6.23
N ASP A 75 6.10 -6.34 7.28
CA ASP A 75 5.99 -6.89 8.63
C ASP A 75 4.54 -6.90 9.12
N LEU A 76 3.82 -5.81 8.88
CA LEU A 76 2.41 -5.72 9.25
C LEU A 76 1.56 -6.74 8.51
N LEU A 77 1.77 -6.86 7.22
CA LEU A 77 1.00 -7.79 6.40
C LEU A 77 1.29 -9.25 6.73
N SER A 78 2.49 -9.54 7.25
CA SER A 78 2.85 -10.90 7.65
C SER A 78 2.05 -11.40 8.85
N LEU A 79 1.43 -10.50 9.61
CA LEU A 79 0.59 -10.85 10.75
C LEU A 79 -0.82 -11.26 10.34
N ALA A 80 -1.19 -11.04 9.09
CA ALA A 80 -2.53 -11.37 8.62
C ALA A 80 -2.68 -12.86 8.38
N GLY A 81 -3.86 -13.38 8.70
CA GLY A 81 -4.24 -14.74 8.38
C GLY A 81 -4.88 -14.86 6.99
N PRO A 82 -5.10 -16.10 6.52
CA PRO A 82 -5.77 -16.32 5.24
C PRO A 82 -7.18 -15.70 5.25
N GLY A 83 -7.48 -14.91 4.22
CA GLY A 83 -8.78 -14.27 4.09
C GLY A 83 -8.95 -12.96 4.83
N ASP A 84 -7.94 -12.52 5.58
CA ASP A 84 -7.99 -11.21 6.23
C ASP A 84 -7.92 -10.09 5.20
N LEU A 85 -8.54 -8.95 5.55
CA LEU A 85 -8.49 -7.76 4.72
C LEU A 85 -7.57 -6.74 5.37
N VAL A 86 -6.91 -5.93 4.56
CA VAL A 86 -6.15 -4.79 5.02
C VAL A 86 -6.93 -3.52 4.67
N GLU A 87 -7.07 -2.64 5.65
CA GLU A 87 -7.73 -1.35 5.48
C GLU A 87 -6.69 -0.24 5.64
N ILE A 88 -6.66 0.68 4.68
CA ILE A 88 -5.74 1.80 4.67
C ILE A 88 -6.55 3.09 4.64
N ASP A 89 -6.33 3.94 5.64
CA ASP A 89 -6.95 5.25 5.75
C ASP A 89 -5.88 6.32 5.76
N TYR A 90 -6.11 7.41 5.06
CA TYR A 90 -5.24 8.58 5.09
C TYR A 90 -6.08 9.86 5.13
N ASP A 91 -5.72 10.76 6.03
CA ASP A 91 -6.35 12.07 6.16
C ASP A 91 -5.29 13.15 6.00
N ASP A 92 -5.37 13.95 4.93
CA ASP A 92 -4.41 15.01 4.64
C ASP A 92 -4.40 16.09 5.72
N ALA A 93 -5.51 16.35 6.38
CA ALA A 93 -5.60 17.35 7.44
C ALA A 93 -4.72 16.99 8.63
N VAL A 94 -4.57 15.70 8.91
CA VAL A 94 -3.75 15.18 10.00
C VAL A 94 -2.37 14.76 9.51
N GLY A 95 -2.26 14.40 8.23
CA GLY A 95 -1.02 13.89 7.65
C GLY A 95 -0.64 12.51 8.11
N ALA A 96 -1.61 11.75 8.63
CA ALA A 96 -1.36 10.43 9.18
C ALA A 96 -1.98 9.34 8.32
N ILE A 97 -1.25 8.24 8.15
CA ILE A 97 -1.76 7.04 7.49
C ILE A 97 -2.01 5.99 8.56
N ASN A 98 -3.16 5.35 8.51
CA ASN A 98 -3.53 4.26 9.39
C ASN A 98 -3.70 3.00 8.59
N VAL A 99 -3.07 1.92 9.03
CA VAL A 99 -3.17 0.61 8.38
C VAL A 99 -3.69 -0.38 9.40
N ARG A 100 -4.80 -1.02 9.08
CA ARG A 100 -5.42 -2.03 9.93
C ARG A 100 -5.45 -3.36 9.19
N VAL A 101 -4.98 -4.41 9.86
CA VAL A 101 -5.03 -5.77 9.33
C VAL A 101 -5.92 -6.58 10.25
N GLY A 102 -7.02 -7.13 9.71
CA GLY A 102 -8.01 -7.79 10.53
C GLY A 102 -8.62 -6.82 11.54
N ASP A 103 -8.58 -7.17 12.82
CA ASP A 103 -9.13 -6.33 13.89
C ASP A 103 -8.06 -5.47 14.59
N CYS A 104 -6.82 -5.52 14.13
CA CYS A 104 -5.71 -4.83 14.79
C CYS A 104 -5.28 -3.59 14.00
N LEU A 105 -5.16 -2.46 14.70
CA LEU A 105 -4.54 -1.27 14.13
C LEU A 105 -3.05 -1.36 14.40
N LEU A 106 -2.25 -1.54 13.35
CA LEU A 106 -0.84 -1.88 13.48
C LEU A 106 0.13 -0.78 13.09
N TYR A 107 -0.33 0.24 12.38
CA TYR A 107 0.55 1.27 11.86
C TYR A 107 -0.13 2.62 11.85
N THR A 108 0.55 3.62 12.40
CA THR A 108 0.12 5.02 12.34
C THR A 108 1.34 5.87 12.05
N SER A 109 1.24 6.73 11.08
CA SER A 109 2.35 7.60 10.68
C SER A 109 1.89 9.03 10.52
#